data_198647b8af3285fb3ec3f4e950657566
#
_entry.id   198647b8af3285fb3ec3f4e950657566
#
_cell.length_a   1.000
_cell.length_b   1.000
_cell.length_c   1.000
_cell.angle_alpha   90.00
_cell.angle_beta   90.00
_cell.angle_gamma   90.00
#
_symmetry.space_group_name_H-M   'P 1'
#
loop_
_entity.id
_entity.type
_entity.pdbx_description
1 polymer ?
#
loop_
_entity_poly.entity_id
_entity_poly.type
_entity_poly.pdbx_seq_one_letter_code
_entity_poly.pdbx_strand_id
1 'polypeptide(L)'
;MIRINQLALNVNHGPEALKKKAAKLLKISETAIDRITIVRRSIDARKKENLLYSYIVDVTLVDKKKEAQIVKKAANNNIKSETEVPYRYPSFGDKKMKHRPVVIGAGPAGLFAALSLAENGYQPLLLEQGDAVDIRVKKVQEFWKNGDSHLDIQSNVQFGEGGAGTFSDGKLNTLVKDVSGRNKRVLEIFVESGADSQILYDSKPHIGTDVLMDVVRNIRHRIIEHGGEVRFNCKVKELQIENGTLCGLKMEDGTVIDAENVILAVGHSARDLFDHLHQQQVLMEPKAFAVGLRVQHPQKMM
;
A
#
# COMPACT_ATOMS: atom_id res chain seq x y z
N MET A 1 23.32 10.37 -8.01
CA MET A 1 23.75 9.05 -7.53
C MET A 1 24.03 8.10 -8.69
N ILE A 2 24.75 7.03 -8.42
CA ILE A 2 25.16 6.03 -9.43
C ILE A 2 24.32 4.78 -9.23
N ARG A 3 23.51 4.39 -10.20
CA ARG A 3 22.78 3.11 -10.19
C ARG A 3 23.61 2.01 -10.80
N ILE A 4 23.76 0.90 -10.07
CA ILE A 4 24.40 -0.32 -10.52
C ILE A 4 23.34 -1.40 -10.62
N ASN A 5 23.11 -1.91 -11.85
CA ASN A 5 22.21 -3.02 -12.10
C ASN A 5 22.95 -4.35 -12.08
N GLN A 6 22.25 -5.45 -11.80
CA GLN A 6 22.76 -6.82 -11.85
C GLN A 6 24.02 -7.06 -11.00
N LEU A 7 24.13 -6.41 -9.85
CA LEU A 7 25.19 -6.69 -8.89
C LEU A 7 24.91 -8.03 -8.21
N ALA A 8 25.63 -9.08 -8.58
CA ALA A 8 25.40 -10.42 -8.08
C ALA A 8 26.30 -10.74 -6.88
N LEU A 9 25.72 -11.31 -5.81
CA LEU A 9 26.42 -11.82 -4.63
C LEU A 9 25.86 -13.18 -4.24
N ASN A 10 26.66 -14.01 -3.57
CA ASN A 10 26.16 -15.26 -3.00
C ASN A 10 25.09 -14.97 -1.94
N VAL A 11 24.07 -15.83 -1.81
CA VAL A 11 22.97 -15.63 -0.84
C VAL A 11 23.47 -15.54 0.61
N ASN A 12 24.60 -16.15 0.92
CA ASN A 12 25.22 -16.16 2.26
C ASN A 12 26.26 -15.03 2.45
N HIS A 13 26.23 -13.96 1.64
CA HIS A 13 27.19 -12.88 1.78
C HIS A 13 27.00 -12.06 3.07
N GLY A 14 28.08 -11.54 3.62
CA GLY A 14 28.04 -10.61 4.74
C GLY A 14 27.58 -9.19 4.33
N PRO A 15 27.23 -8.34 5.31
CA PRO A 15 26.65 -7.01 5.07
C PRO A 15 27.58 -6.08 4.25
N GLU A 16 28.90 -6.16 4.46
CA GLU A 16 29.88 -5.32 3.77
C GLU A 16 30.12 -5.71 2.29
N ALA A 17 29.65 -6.87 1.88
CA ALA A 17 29.95 -7.40 0.54
C ALA A 17 29.37 -6.51 -0.58
N LEU A 18 28.23 -5.88 -0.36
CA LEU A 18 27.63 -4.95 -1.32
C LEU A 18 28.52 -3.74 -1.55
N LYS A 19 29.02 -3.11 -0.49
CA LYS A 19 29.87 -1.93 -0.55
C LYS A 19 31.18 -2.26 -1.25
N LYS A 20 31.82 -3.35 -0.85
CA LYS A 20 33.06 -3.85 -1.44
C LYS A 20 32.92 -4.16 -2.94
N LYS A 21 31.82 -4.83 -3.32
CA LYS A 21 31.57 -5.17 -4.74
C LYS A 21 31.25 -3.94 -5.57
N ALA A 22 30.46 -3.01 -5.05
CA ALA A 22 30.16 -1.74 -5.71
C ALA A 22 31.43 -0.90 -5.93
N ALA A 23 32.27 -0.75 -4.91
CA ALA A 23 33.56 -0.04 -5.00
C ALA A 23 34.45 -0.63 -6.08
N LYS A 24 34.57 -1.98 -6.13
CA LYS A 24 35.33 -2.68 -7.15
C LYS A 24 34.79 -2.42 -8.57
N LEU A 25 33.47 -2.47 -8.77
CA LEU A 25 32.84 -2.22 -10.07
C LEU A 25 33.01 -0.76 -10.52
N LEU A 26 32.99 0.18 -9.60
CA LEU A 26 33.16 1.61 -9.86
C LEU A 26 34.66 2.01 -9.95
N LYS A 27 35.57 1.09 -9.61
CA LYS A 27 37.04 1.31 -9.54
C LYS A 27 37.41 2.49 -8.61
N ILE A 28 36.80 2.52 -7.43
CA ILE A 28 36.98 3.53 -6.38
C ILE A 28 37.27 2.86 -5.02
N SER A 29 37.76 3.65 -4.06
CA SER A 29 37.86 3.19 -2.65
C SER A 29 36.48 3.04 -2.02
N GLU A 30 36.34 2.07 -1.12
CA GLU A 30 35.15 1.92 -0.29
C GLU A 30 34.84 3.18 0.57
N THR A 31 35.90 3.90 0.97
CA THR A 31 35.79 5.16 1.72
C THR A 31 35.21 6.32 0.89
N ALA A 32 35.22 6.22 -0.44
CA ALA A 32 34.61 7.21 -1.32
C ALA A 32 33.08 7.05 -1.40
N ILE A 33 32.54 5.91 -0.91
CA ILE A 33 31.11 5.64 -0.88
C ILE A 33 30.54 6.14 0.45
N ASP A 34 29.67 7.13 0.37
CA ASP A 34 28.90 7.66 1.49
C ASP A 34 27.77 6.69 1.87
N ARG A 35 26.89 6.35 0.90
CA ARG A 35 25.72 5.50 1.12
C ARG A 35 25.47 4.55 -0.05
N ILE A 36 25.00 3.34 0.29
CA ILE A 36 24.41 2.38 -0.67
C ILE A 36 22.95 2.13 -0.27
N THR A 37 22.05 2.33 -1.22
CA THR A 37 20.63 2.02 -1.07
C THR A 37 20.28 0.86 -1.98
N ILE A 38 19.69 -0.20 -1.42
CA ILE A 38 19.17 -1.31 -2.22
C ILE A 38 17.86 -0.86 -2.85
N VAL A 39 17.80 -0.86 -4.18
CA VAL A 39 16.60 -0.50 -4.95
C VAL A 39 15.78 -1.75 -5.25
N ARG A 40 16.47 -2.87 -5.51
CA ARG A 40 15.83 -4.16 -5.78
C ARG A 40 16.76 -5.31 -5.43
N ARG A 41 16.19 -6.37 -4.85
CA ARG A 41 16.82 -7.66 -4.63
C ARG A 41 15.98 -8.75 -5.28
N SER A 42 16.59 -9.63 -6.04
CA SER A 42 15.97 -10.82 -6.61
C SER A 42 16.88 -12.03 -6.46
N ILE A 43 16.30 -13.21 -6.38
CA ILE A 43 17.06 -14.46 -6.33
C ILE A 43 17.31 -14.93 -7.77
N ASP A 44 18.57 -15.23 -8.07
CA ASP A 44 18.97 -15.95 -9.27
C ASP A 44 19.25 -17.41 -8.93
N ALA A 45 18.27 -18.27 -9.24
CA ALA A 45 18.30 -19.71 -8.97
C ALA A 45 18.52 -20.56 -10.24
N ARG A 46 19.01 -19.97 -11.34
CA ARG A 46 19.28 -20.70 -12.58
C ARG A 46 20.28 -21.84 -12.40
N LYS A 47 21.20 -21.69 -11.44
CA LYS A 47 22.13 -22.75 -11.02
C LYS A 47 21.78 -23.14 -9.59
N LYS A 48 21.13 -24.30 -9.40
CA LYS A 48 20.65 -24.77 -8.09
C LYS A 48 21.76 -24.88 -7.02
N GLU A 49 22.98 -25.23 -7.46
CA GLU A 49 24.14 -25.39 -6.57
C GLU A 49 24.79 -24.06 -6.18
N ASN A 50 24.47 -22.96 -6.87
CA ASN A 50 25.04 -21.65 -6.61
C ASN A 50 23.96 -20.57 -6.70
N LEU A 51 23.24 -20.41 -5.61
CA LEU A 51 22.19 -19.38 -5.50
C LEU A 51 22.83 -18.00 -5.29
N LEU A 52 22.37 -17.03 -6.08
CA LEU A 52 22.85 -15.66 -6.00
C LEU A 52 21.69 -14.70 -5.73
N TYR A 53 21.96 -13.66 -4.97
CA TYR A 53 21.15 -12.45 -5.03
C TYR A 53 21.63 -11.56 -6.17
N SER A 54 20.69 -11.08 -6.98
CA SER A 54 20.92 -10.03 -7.98
C SER A 54 20.34 -8.73 -7.45
N TYR A 55 21.18 -7.73 -7.27
CA TYR A 55 20.82 -6.43 -6.72
C TYR A 55 20.77 -5.36 -7.80
N ILE A 56 19.88 -4.40 -7.62
CA ILE A 56 19.98 -3.05 -8.15
C ILE A 56 20.26 -2.16 -6.95
N VAL A 57 21.34 -1.40 -7.01
CA VAL A 57 21.74 -0.50 -5.93
C VAL A 57 22.00 0.91 -6.43
N ASP A 58 21.68 1.89 -5.62
CA ASP A 58 22.04 3.28 -5.79
C ASP A 58 23.19 3.63 -4.84
N VAL A 59 24.29 4.09 -5.42
CA VAL A 59 25.51 4.49 -4.72
C VAL A 59 25.61 6.00 -4.72
N THR A 60 25.69 6.60 -3.52
CA THR A 60 25.98 8.01 -3.33
C THR A 60 27.44 8.16 -2.89
N LEU A 61 28.17 9.04 -3.51
CA LEU A 61 29.55 9.31 -3.16
C LEU A 61 29.66 10.46 -2.17
N VAL A 62 30.73 10.45 -1.36
CA VAL A 62 31.10 11.59 -0.50
C VAL A 62 31.29 12.85 -1.36
N ASP A 63 31.98 12.73 -2.49
CA ASP A 63 32.11 13.80 -3.49
C ASP A 63 31.11 13.54 -4.66
N LYS A 64 29.91 14.08 -4.54
CA LYS A 64 28.85 13.93 -5.56
C LYS A 64 29.24 14.46 -6.94
N LYS A 65 30.17 15.43 -7.03
CA LYS A 65 30.62 16.00 -8.31
C LYS A 65 31.35 14.98 -9.19
N LYS A 66 31.95 13.95 -8.58
CA LYS A 66 32.66 12.88 -9.29
C LYS A 66 31.73 11.79 -9.85
N GLU A 67 30.47 11.71 -9.44
CA GLU A 67 29.55 10.64 -9.84
C GLU A 67 29.41 10.52 -11.36
N ALA A 68 29.13 11.61 -12.05
CA ALA A 68 28.98 11.62 -13.51
C ALA A 68 30.29 11.19 -14.25
N GLN A 69 31.44 11.59 -13.73
CA GLN A 69 32.75 11.22 -14.31
C GLN A 69 33.01 9.73 -14.11
N ILE A 70 32.68 9.17 -12.94
CA ILE A 70 32.87 7.74 -12.65
C ILE A 70 31.95 6.90 -13.54
N VAL A 71 30.69 7.29 -13.73
CA VAL A 71 29.79 6.59 -14.66
C VAL A 71 30.34 6.56 -16.07
N LYS A 72 30.87 7.69 -16.59
CA LYS A 72 31.50 7.74 -17.91
C LYS A 72 32.74 6.83 -18.01
N LYS A 73 33.58 6.82 -16.96
CA LYS A 73 34.82 5.97 -16.92
C LYS A 73 34.51 4.49 -16.79
N ALA A 74 33.39 4.13 -16.15
CA ALA A 74 33.01 2.73 -15.95
C ALA A 74 32.73 2.01 -17.28
N ALA A 75 32.25 2.74 -18.31
CA ALA A 75 31.96 2.21 -19.67
C ALA A 75 31.13 0.91 -19.62
N ASN A 76 30.16 0.82 -18.70
CA ASN A 76 29.37 -0.38 -18.42
C ASN A 76 27.88 -0.05 -18.48
N ASN A 77 27.14 -0.76 -19.34
CA ASN A 77 25.71 -0.55 -19.54
C ASN A 77 24.87 -0.77 -18.27
N ASN A 78 25.40 -1.51 -17.29
CA ASN A 78 24.75 -1.73 -16.00
C ASN A 78 25.01 -0.59 -15.00
N ILE A 79 25.84 0.40 -15.34
CA ILE A 79 26.16 1.53 -14.46
C ILE A 79 25.66 2.81 -15.12
N LYS A 80 24.74 3.51 -14.44
CA LYS A 80 24.05 4.70 -14.97
C LYS A 80 23.99 5.80 -13.92
N SER A 81 23.92 7.06 -14.39
CA SER A 81 23.51 8.17 -13.53
C SER A 81 22.02 8.08 -13.28
N GLU A 82 21.60 8.30 -12.03
CA GLU A 82 20.20 8.28 -11.64
C GLU A 82 19.91 9.46 -10.70
N THR A 83 18.67 9.90 -10.72
CA THR A 83 18.18 10.97 -9.82
C THR A 83 17.03 10.40 -9.01
N GLU A 84 17.07 10.58 -7.69
CA GLU A 84 15.97 10.20 -6.83
C GLU A 84 14.77 11.11 -7.10
N VAL A 85 13.63 10.51 -7.37
CA VAL A 85 12.35 11.21 -7.49
C VAL A 85 11.48 10.81 -6.29
N PRO A 86 11.53 11.59 -5.19
CA PRO A 86 10.67 11.33 -4.05
C PRO A 86 9.22 11.60 -4.42
N TYR A 87 8.31 10.81 -3.86
CA TYR A 87 6.89 11.13 -3.95
C TYR A 87 6.62 12.48 -3.29
N ARG A 88 5.80 13.29 -3.94
CA ARG A 88 5.32 14.56 -3.38
C ARG A 88 3.81 14.59 -3.48
N TYR A 89 3.16 14.98 -2.39
CA TYR A 89 1.74 15.28 -2.41
C TYR A 89 1.47 16.43 -3.39
N PRO A 90 0.29 16.45 -4.04
CA PRO A 90 -0.14 17.61 -4.81
C PRO A 90 -0.14 18.88 -3.94
N SER A 91 0.01 20.01 -4.56
CA SER A 91 -0.15 21.30 -3.86
C SER A 91 -1.57 21.44 -3.32
N PHE A 92 -1.68 22.03 -2.14
CA PHE A 92 -2.98 22.29 -1.53
C PHE A 92 -3.73 23.37 -2.32
N GLY A 93 -5.08 23.23 -2.33
CA GLY A 93 -5.95 24.32 -2.73
C GLY A 93 -6.04 25.39 -1.63
N ASP A 94 -6.40 26.59 -2.01
CA ASP A 94 -6.59 27.76 -1.14
C ASP A 94 -8.03 27.93 -0.67
N LYS A 95 -8.97 27.17 -1.23
CA LYS A 95 -10.39 27.18 -0.86
C LYS A 95 -10.59 26.49 0.50
N LYS A 96 -11.12 27.24 1.48
CA LYS A 96 -11.52 26.66 2.77
C LYS A 96 -12.71 25.72 2.58
N MET A 97 -12.62 24.53 3.12
CA MET A 97 -13.73 23.59 3.22
C MET A 97 -14.62 23.98 4.39
N LYS A 98 -15.93 23.88 4.19
CA LYS A 98 -16.92 24.11 5.27
C LYS A 98 -16.97 22.96 6.25
N HIS A 99 -16.88 21.74 5.72
CA HIS A 99 -16.87 20.50 6.48
C HIS A 99 -15.58 19.74 6.20
N ARG A 100 -15.15 18.92 7.16
CA ARG A 100 -13.99 18.02 6.96
C ARG A 100 -14.29 16.98 5.87
N PRO A 101 -13.30 16.52 5.11
CA PRO A 101 -13.52 15.48 4.11
C PRO A 101 -13.92 14.16 4.79
N VAL A 102 -14.82 13.44 4.14
CA VAL A 102 -15.28 12.12 4.61
C VAL A 102 -14.74 11.04 3.67
N VAL A 103 -14.22 9.96 4.25
CA VAL A 103 -13.79 8.76 3.53
C VAL A 103 -14.70 7.61 3.96
N ILE A 104 -15.30 6.92 2.98
CA ILE A 104 -16.21 5.80 3.22
C ILE A 104 -15.50 4.49 2.87
N GLY A 105 -15.32 3.63 3.88
CA GLY A 105 -14.63 2.36 3.79
C GLY A 105 -13.20 2.42 4.29
N ALA A 106 -12.84 1.60 5.29
CA ALA A 106 -11.49 1.47 5.84
C ALA A 106 -10.69 0.31 5.22
N GLY A 107 -10.94 0.00 3.96
CA GLY A 107 -10.08 -0.85 3.16
C GLY A 107 -8.77 -0.15 2.78
N PRO A 108 -7.87 -0.79 1.99
CA PRO A 108 -6.58 -0.18 1.64
C PRO A 108 -6.72 1.22 1.06
N ALA A 109 -7.63 1.43 0.11
CA ALA A 109 -7.82 2.73 -0.53
C ALA A 109 -8.25 3.80 0.48
N GLY A 110 -9.20 3.48 1.37
CA GLY A 110 -9.70 4.43 2.37
C GLY A 110 -8.68 4.75 3.45
N LEU A 111 -7.95 3.76 3.96
CA LEU A 111 -6.89 3.98 4.94
C LEU A 111 -5.80 4.90 4.40
N PHE A 112 -5.31 4.65 3.16
CA PHE A 112 -4.30 5.51 2.54
C PHE A 112 -4.83 6.90 2.19
N ALA A 113 -6.10 7.01 1.77
CA ALA A 113 -6.73 8.31 1.51
C ALA A 113 -6.86 9.12 2.81
N ALA A 114 -7.39 8.50 3.88
CA ALA A 114 -7.54 9.15 5.17
C ALA A 114 -6.18 9.53 5.78
N LEU A 115 -5.17 8.63 5.73
CA LEU A 115 -3.82 8.95 6.20
C LEU A 115 -3.22 10.13 5.43
N SER A 116 -3.33 10.11 4.09
CA SER A 116 -2.81 11.20 3.25
C SER A 116 -3.47 12.54 3.59
N LEU A 117 -4.78 12.54 3.80
CA LEU A 117 -5.51 13.75 4.22
C LEU A 117 -5.08 14.20 5.62
N ALA A 118 -4.96 13.28 6.56
CA ALA A 118 -4.59 13.59 7.95
C ALA A 118 -3.17 14.16 8.03
N GLU A 119 -2.17 13.51 7.42
CA GLU A 119 -0.79 13.98 7.36
C GLU A 119 -0.66 15.38 6.73
N ASN A 120 -1.65 15.79 5.93
CA ASN A 120 -1.69 17.11 5.31
C ASN A 120 -2.68 18.08 5.99
N GLY A 121 -3.13 17.78 7.22
CA GLY A 121 -3.89 18.70 8.07
C GLY A 121 -5.39 18.82 7.76
N TYR A 122 -5.96 17.94 6.93
CA TYR A 122 -7.39 18.00 6.56
C TYR A 122 -8.34 17.40 7.59
N GLN A 123 -7.85 16.71 8.61
CA GLN A 123 -8.64 16.10 9.69
C GLN A 123 -9.82 15.27 9.17
N PRO A 124 -9.61 14.24 8.34
CA PRO A 124 -10.67 13.47 7.70
C PRO A 124 -11.52 12.70 8.72
N LEU A 125 -12.78 12.42 8.34
CA LEU A 125 -13.63 11.43 8.99
C LEU A 125 -13.62 10.15 8.14
N LEU A 126 -13.10 9.05 8.69
CA LEU A 126 -13.14 7.74 8.07
C LEU A 126 -14.27 6.90 8.67
N LEU A 127 -15.20 6.46 7.82
CA LEU A 127 -16.35 5.64 8.19
C LEU A 127 -16.18 4.22 7.67
N GLU A 128 -16.34 3.24 8.54
CA GLU A 128 -16.28 1.81 8.20
C GLU A 128 -17.54 1.11 8.70
N GLN A 129 -18.17 0.31 7.84
CA GLN A 129 -19.39 -0.42 8.22
C GLN A 129 -19.11 -1.56 9.19
N GLY A 130 -17.96 -2.22 9.09
CA GLY A 130 -17.56 -3.32 9.94
C GLY A 130 -16.74 -2.87 11.15
N ASP A 131 -16.18 -3.85 11.83
CA ASP A 131 -15.38 -3.64 13.04
C ASP A 131 -13.94 -3.23 12.77
N ALA A 132 -13.31 -2.69 13.82
CA ALA A 132 -11.87 -2.57 13.90
C ALA A 132 -11.20 -3.94 13.76
N VAL A 133 -9.98 -3.97 13.22
CA VAL A 133 -9.27 -5.22 12.90
C VAL A 133 -9.18 -6.20 14.08
N ASP A 134 -9.04 -5.69 15.30
CA ASP A 134 -8.92 -6.49 16.52
C ASP A 134 -10.19 -7.32 16.84
N ILE A 135 -11.36 -6.74 16.58
CA ILE A 135 -12.66 -7.40 16.77
C ILE A 135 -12.97 -8.27 15.55
N ARG A 136 -12.73 -7.73 14.37
CA ARG A 136 -12.97 -8.38 13.09
C ARG A 136 -12.27 -9.74 12.99
N VAL A 137 -10.99 -9.82 13.41
CA VAL A 137 -10.22 -11.06 13.40
C VAL A 137 -10.93 -12.16 14.22
N LYS A 138 -11.42 -11.81 15.40
CA LYS A 138 -12.15 -12.76 16.26
C LYS A 138 -13.42 -13.28 15.60
N LYS A 139 -14.22 -12.39 15.00
CA LYS A 139 -15.45 -12.75 14.27
C LYS A 139 -15.17 -13.67 13.07
N VAL A 140 -14.12 -13.37 12.30
CA VAL A 140 -13.72 -14.19 11.15
C VAL A 140 -13.22 -15.57 11.59
N GLN A 141 -12.43 -15.64 12.67
CA GLN A 141 -11.97 -16.92 13.23
C GLN A 141 -13.14 -17.76 13.76
N GLU A 142 -14.10 -17.12 14.41
CA GLU A 142 -15.30 -17.78 14.92
C GLU A 142 -16.18 -18.31 13.78
N PHE A 143 -16.37 -17.54 12.73
CA PHE A 143 -17.04 -17.98 11.50
C PHE A 143 -16.34 -19.19 10.87
N TRP A 144 -15.02 -19.16 10.71
CA TRP A 144 -14.28 -20.30 10.14
C TRP A 144 -14.35 -21.56 10.99
N LYS A 145 -14.46 -21.40 12.32
CA LYS A 145 -14.55 -22.53 13.25
C LYS A 145 -15.95 -23.12 13.33
N ASN A 146 -16.99 -22.29 13.34
CA ASN A 146 -18.35 -22.66 13.71
C ASN A 146 -19.36 -22.61 12.54
N GLY A 147 -18.93 -22.11 11.35
CA GLY A 147 -19.73 -22.08 10.14
C GLY A 147 -20.72 -20.91 10.04
N ASP A 148 -21.65 -21.01 9.10
CA ASP A 148 -22.49 -19.92 8.62
C ASP A 148 -23.33 -19.20 9.68
N SER A 149 -23.74 -19.89 10.77
CA SER A 149 -24.51 -19.29 11.86
C SER A 149 -23.74 -18.18 12.62
N HIS A 150 -22.43 -18.08 12.41
CA HIS A 150 -21.55 -17.09 13.03
C HIS A 150 -21.05 -16.03 12.03
N LEU A 151 -21.63 -16.00 10.82
CA LEU A 151 -21.29 -14.98 9.83
C LEU A 151 -21.91 -13.63 10.18
N ASP A 152 -21.08 -12.64 10.47
CA ASP A 152 -21.51 -11.25 10.54
C ASP A 152 -21.47 -10.63 9.14
N ILE A 153 -22.63 -10.24 8.61
CA ILE A 153 -22.75 -9.69 7.26
C ILE A 153 -22.10 -8.31 7.09
N GLN A 154 -21.88 -7.58 8.17
CA GLN A 154 -21.26 -6.25 8.15
C GLN A 154 -19.77 -6.30 8.50
N SER A 155 -19.31 -7.37 9.18
CA SER A 155 -17.92 -7.51 9.62
C SER A 155 -17.41 -8.94 9.41
N ASN A 156 -16.75 -9.19 8.28
CA ASN A 156 -16.32 -10.52 7.84
C ASN A 156 -15.03 -10.44 7.00
N VAL A 157 -14.76 -11.45 6.15
CA VAL A 157 -13.58 -11.46 5.27
C VAL A 157 -13.60 -10.34 4.22
N GLN A 158 -14.78 -9.83 3.84
CA GLN A 158 -14.91 -8.77 2.82
C GLN A 158 -14.98 -7.37 3.44
N PHE A 159 -15.64 -7.22 4.58
CA PHE A 159 -15.94 -5.94 5.23
C PHE A 159 -15.25 -5.81 6.57
N GLY A 160 -14.93 -4.59 6.95
CA GLY A 160 -14.20 -4.23 8.15
C GLY A 160 -12.82 -3.65 7.87
N GLU A 161 -12.18 -3.14 8.90
CA GLU A 161 -10.89 -2.46 8.81
C GLU A 161 -9.81 -3.29 8.10
N GLY A 162 -9.09 -2.67 7.17
CA GLY A 162 -8.08 -3.30 6.31
C GLY A 162 -8.64 -3.97 5.05
N GLY A 163 -9.98 -4.10 4.93
CA GLY A 163 -10.65 -4.70 3.78
C GLY A 163 -10.33 -6.19 3.59
N ALA A 164 -10.67 -6.77 2.45
CA ALA A 164 -10.46 -8.19 2.16
C ALA A 164 -8.97 -8.59 2.15
N GLY A 165 -8.07 -7.65 1.93
CA GLY A 165 -6.62 -7.88 1.93
C GLY A 165 -6.06 -8.36 3.26
N THR A 166 -6.67 -7.99 4.39
CA THR A 166 -6.22 -8.35 5.74
C THR A 166 -6.17 -9.86 5.97
N PHE A 167 -7.03 -10.62 5.30
CA PHE A 167 -7.07 -12.09 5.40
C PHE A 167 -6.52 -12.79 4.14
N SER A 168 -5.80 -12.07 3.30
CA SER A 168 -5.10 -12.62 2.15
C SER A 168 -3.68 -13.09 2.53
N ASP A 169 -2.96 -13.65 1.56
CA ASP A 169 -1.57 -14.08 1.77
C ASP A 169 -0.55 -12.91 1.77
N GLY A 170 -0.99 -11.68 1.80
CA GLY A 170 -0.16 -10.49 1.99
C GLY A 170 0.82 -10.17 0.85
N LYS A 171 0.60 -10.71 -0.35
CA LYS A 171 1.43 -10.38 -1.52
C LYS A 171 1.19 -8.95 -1.98
N LEU A 172 2.27 -8.19 -2.15
CA LEU A 172 2.26 -6.80 -2.58
C LEU A 172 2.70 -6.62 -4.05
N ASN A 173 2.49 -7.63 -4.88
CA ASN A 173 2.92 -7.59 -6.27
C ASN A 173 2.02 -6.69 -7.11
N THR A 174 2.62 -5.84 -7.93
CA THR A 174 1.92 -5.02 -8.91
C THR A 174 2.66 -5.00 -10.23
N LEU A 175 1.92 -4.87 -11.35
CA LEU A 175 2.46 -4.65 -12.69
C LEU A 175 2.50 -3.15 -13.05
N VAL A 176 2.01 -2.29 -12.17
CA VAL A 176 2.01 -0.83 -12.40
C VAL A 176 3.43 -0.30 -12.35
N LYS A 177 3.82 0.45 -13.38
CA LYS A 177 5.10 1.17 -13.40
C LYS A 177 5.00 2.40 -12.51
N ASP A 178 5.86 2.47 -11.49
CA ASP A 178 5.87 3.57 -10.52
C ASP A 178 6.70 4.75 -11.02
N VAL A 179 6.14 5.54 -11.93
CA VAL A 179 6.78 6.73 -12.50
C VAL A 179 6.83 7.89 -11.50
N SER A 180 5.88 7.94 -10.55
CA SER A 180 5.69 9.05 -9.61
C SER A 180 6.14 8.75 -8.18
N GLY A 181 6.66 7.56 -7.89
CA GLY A 181 7.07 7.13 -6.56
C GLY A 181 5.91 6.76 -5.62
N ARG A 182 4.68 6.62 -6.13
CA ARG A 182 3.50 6.30 -5.31
C ARG A 182 3.57 4.90 -4.69
N ASN A 183 3.97 3.89 -5.48
CA ASN A 183 4.11 2.54 -4.96
C ASN A 183 5.22 2.47 -3.90
N LYS A 184 6.33 3.17 -4.15
CA LYS A 184 7.41 3.29 -3.15
C LYS A 184 6.88 3.90 -1.87
N ARG A 185 6.10 5.02 -1.95
CA ARG A 185 5.52 5.67 -0.76
C ARG A 185 4.57 4.75 0.00
N VAL A 186 3.75 3.95 -0.69
CA VAL A 186 2.88 2.94 -0.05
C VAL A 186 3.71 1.93 0.75
N LEU A 187 4.80 1.40 0.19
CA LEU A 187 5.69 0.47 0.88
C LEU A 187 6.39 1.14 2.08
N GLU A 188 6.81 2.39 1.93
CA GLU A 188 7.38 3.18 3.03
C GLU A 188 6.39 3.33 4.19
N ILE A 189 5.12 3.65 3.91
CA ILE A 189 4.06 3.75 4.92
C ILE A 189 3.85 2.40 5.63
N PHE A 190 3.90 1.28 4.91
CA PHE A 190 3.82 -0.03 5.54
C PHE A 190 4.99 -0.28 6.50
N VAL A 191 6.23 0.06 6.11
CA VAL A 191 7.41 -0.05 6.98
C VAL A 191 7.31 0.88 8.18
N GLU A 192 6.92 2.13 7.97
CA GLU A 192 6.66 3.11 9.04
C GLU A 192 5.56 2.64 10.01
N SER A 193 4.68 1.76 9.54
CA SER A 193 3.58 1.17 10.32
C SER A 193 3.90 -0.22 10.88
N GLY A 194 5.14 -0.72 10.74
CA GLY A 194 5.62 -1.94 11.40
C GLY A 194 5.93 -3.12 10.47
N ALA A 195 5.84 -2.97 9.16
CA ALA A 195 6.28 -4.01 8.23
C ALA A 195 7.81 -4.09 8.13
N ASP A 196 8.33 -5.27 7.76
CA ASP A 196 9.77 -5.45 7.53
C ASP A 196 10.27 -4.55 6.38
N SER A 197 11.37 -3.86 6.59
CA SER A 197 12.00 -2.99 5.60
C SER A 197 12.41 -3.69 4.30
N GLN A 198 12.52 -5.01 4.30
CA GLN A 198 12.83 -5.80 3.10
C GLN A 198 11.78 -5.65 1.99
N ILE A 199 10.53 -5.33 2.34
CA ILE A 199 9.48 -5.07 1.34
C ILE A 199 9.81 -3.90 0.41
N LEU A 200 10.67 -2.96 0.82
CA LEU A 200 11.07 -1.81 0.01
C LEU A 200 11.89 -2.19 -1.22
N TYR A 201 12.57 -3.35 -1.17
CA TYR A 201 13.50 -3.73 -2.22
C TYR A 201 13.35 -5.17 -2.71
N ASP A 202 12.62 -6.03 -2.05
CA ASP A 202 12.38 -7.39 -2.55
C ASP A 202 11.53 -7.37 -3.82
N SER A 203 11.94 -8.16 -4.82
CA SER A 203 11.26 -8.19 -6.12
C SER A 203 9.84 -8.75 -6.07
N LYS A 204 9.52 -9.50 -5.02
CA LYS A 204 8.18 -10.03 -4.71
C LYS A 204 7.88 -9.77 -3.23
N PRO A 205 7.58 -8.52 -2.85
CA PRO A 205 7.36 -8.16 -1.47
C PRO A 205 6.11 -8.86 -0.91
N HIS A 206 6.22 -9.26 0.34
CA HIS A 206 5.19 -9.98 1.06
C HIS A 206 5.15 -9.52 2.52
N ILE A 207 3.95 -9.29 3.04
CA ILE A 207 3.72 -9.01 4.46
C ILE A 207 2.87 -10.16 5.01
N GLY A 208 3.33 -10.84 6.06
CA GLY A 208 2.52 -11.88 6.73
C GLY A 208 1.19 -11.31 7.23
N THR A 209 0.16 -12.14 7.27
CA THR A 209 -1.19 -11.71 7.69
C THR A 209 -1.22 -11.21 9.13
N ASP A 210 -0.42 -11.80 10.01
CA ASP A 210 -0.21 -11.37 11.39
C ASP A 210 0.36 -9.96 11.48
N VAL A 211 1.44 -9.68 10.75
CA VAL A 211 2.07 -8.36 10.68
C VAL A 211 1.14 -7.34 10.00
N LEU A 212 0.38 -7.77 8.98
CA LEU A 212 -0.52 -6.86 8.26
C LEU A 212 -1.64 -6.32 9.16
N MET A 213 -2.11 -7.11 10.13
CA MET A 213 -3.11 -6.65 11.11
C MET A 213 -2.56 -5.51 11.98
N ASP A 214 -1.31 -5.65 12.43
CA ASP A 214 -0.63 -4.59 13.20
C ASP A 214 -0.36 -3.35 12.35
N VAL A 215 0.05 -3.53 11.11
CA VAL A 215 0.26 -2.42 10.16
C VAL A 215 -1.04 -1.64 9.95
N VAL A 216 -2.16 -2.32 9.74
CA VAL A 216 -3.49 -1.69 9.57
C VAL A 216 -3.88 -0.89 10.81
N ARG A 217 -3.73 -1.48 12.00
CA ARG A 217 -3.98 -0.81 13.29
C ARG A 217 -3.11 0.44 13.44
N ASN A 218 -1.82 0.34 13.12
CA ASN A 218 -0.88 1.45 13.25
C ASN A 218 -1.18 2.57 12.25
N ILE A 219 -1.63 2.26 11.03
CA ILE A 219 -2.13 3.28 10.08
C ILE A 219 -3.32 4.03 10.67
N ARG A 220 -4.30 3.33 11.28
CA ARG A 220 -5.41 3.96 11.98
C ARG A 220 -4.93 4.90 13.08
N HIS A 221 -4.01 4.47 13.94
CA HIS A 221 -3.45 5.31 15.01
C HIS A 221 -2.81 6.57 14.44
N ARG A 222 -2.03 6.46 13.36
CA ARG A 222 -1.44 7.62 12.68
C ARG A 222 -2.51 8.59 12.15
N ILE A 223 -3.61 8.08 11.57
CA ILE A 223 -4.73 8.95 11.14
C ILE A 223 -5.26 9.76 12.32
N ILE A 224 -5.45 9.11 13.48
CA ILE A 224 -5.99 9.74 14.70
C ILE A 224 -4.97 10.74 15.27
N GLU A 225 -3.70 10.38 15.36
CA GLU A 225 -2.61 11.24 15.84
C GLU A 225 -2.48 12.53 15.02
N HIS A 226 -2.79 12.47 13.72
CA HIS A 226 -2.80 13.64 12.83
C HIS A 226 -4.17 14.36 12.78
N GLY A 227 -5.05 14.12 13.77
CA GLY A 227 -6.32 14.82 13.93
C GLY A 227 -7.49 14.27 13.09
N GLY A 228 -7.32 13.14 12.41
CA GLY A 228 -8.42 12.42 11.79
C GLY A 228 -9.27 11.69 12.82
N GLU A 229 -10.46 11.28 12.41
CA GLU A 229 -11.40 10.49 13.21
C GLU A 229 -11.77 9.21 12.44
N VAL A 230 -11.85 8.08 13.15
CA VAL A 230 -12.23 6.78 12.56
C VAL A 230 -13.42 6.24 13.34
N ARG A 231 -14.51 5.93 12.63
CA ARG A 231 -15.73 5.34 13.20
C ARG A 231 -16.00 3.99 12.57
N PHE A 232 -16.19 3.00 13.41
CA PHE A 232 -16.58 1.64 13.04
C PHE A 232 -18.08 1.41 13.27
N ASN A 233 -18.61 0.35 12.68
CA ASN A 233 -20.03 0.04 12.70
C ASN A 233 -20.91 1.22 12.20
N CYS A 234 -20.36 1.96 11.24
CA CYS A 234 -20.93 3.15 10.65
C CYS A 234 -21.17 2.93 9.16
N LYS A 235 -22.29 2.27 8.82
CA LYS A 235 -22.67 2.00 7.43
C LYS A 235 -23.36 3.21 6.81
N VAL A 236 -22.75 3.72 5.74
CA VAL A 236 -23.37 4.75 4.90
C VAL A 236 -24.40 4.08 3.99
N LYS A 237 -25.61 4.57 4.00
CA LYS A 237 -26.73 4.08 3.20
C LYS A 237 -26.86 4.81 1.87
N GLU A 238 -26.82 6.14 1.90
CA GLU A 238 -27.03 6.96 0.70
C GLU A 238 -26.26 8.29 0.78
N LEU A 239 -26.00 8.89 -0.38
CA LEU A 239 -25.47 10.24 -0.50
C LEU A 239 -26.65 11.21 -0.51
N GLN A 240 -26.55 12.33 0.20
CA GLN A 240 -27.51 13.43 0.10
C GLN A 240 -27.05 14.39 -1.00
N ILE A 241 -27.78 14.38 -2.12
CA ILE A 241 -27.46 15.20 -3.29
C ILE A 241 -28.66 16.13 -3.55
N GLU A 242 -28.42 17.44 -3.49
CA GLU A 242 -29.43 18.47 -3.76
C GLU A 242 -28.96 19.30 -4.97
N ASN A 243 -29.80 19.42 -5.99
CA ASN A 243 -29.50 20.17 -7.20
C ASN A 243 -28.14 19.79 -7.83
N GLY A 244 -27.78 18.50 -7.84
CA GLY A 244 -26.53 17.98 -8.37
C GLY A 244 -25.30 18.24 -7.48
N THR A 245 -25.49 18.76 -6.28
CA THR A 245 -24.40 19.04 -5.32
C THR A 245 -24.51 18.11 -4.12
N LEU A 246 -23.39 17.50 -3.74
CA LEU A 246 -23.32 16.69 -2.53
C LEU A 246 -23.39 17.59 -1.29
N CYS A 247 -24.35 17.32 -0.40
CA CYS A 247 -24.61 18.08 0.82
C CYS A 247 -24.31 17.26 2.09
N GLY A 248 -24.37 15.92 1.99
CA GLY A 248 -24.19 15.07 3.15
C GLY A 248 -24.27 13.59 2.85
N LEU A 249 -24.28 12.83 3.92
CA LEU A 249 -24.41 11.37 3.96
C LEU A 249 -25.52 11.00 4.91
N LYS A 250 -26.32 9.99 4.55
CA LYS A 250 -27.27 9.37 5.48
C LYS A 250 -26.79 7.98 5.85
N MET A 251 -26.71 7.74 7.13
CA MET A 251 -26.29 6.48 7.70
C MET A 251 -27.46 5.49 7.74
N GLU A 252 -27.17 4.20 7.93
CA GLU A 252 -28.19 3.15 8.02
C GLU A 252 -29.10 3.34 9.25
N ASP A 253 -28.61 3.89 10.35
CA ASP A 253 -29.35 4.23 11.57
C ASP A 253 -30.20 5.51 11.46
N GLY A 254 -30.18 6.18 10.29
CA GLY A 254 -30.88 7.42 10.02
C GLY A 254 -30.12 8.69 10.37
N THR A 255 -28.95 8.59 11.00
CA THR A 255 -28.08 9.75 11.28
C THR A 255 -27.64 10.41 9.98
N VAL A 256 -27.54 11.73 9.99
CA VAL A 256 -27.07 12.54 8.87
C VAL A 256 -25.74 13.20 9.22
N ILE A 257 -24.81 13.16 8.28
CA ILE A 257 -23.49 13.82 8.39
C ILE A 257 -23.36 14.81 7.23
N ASP A 258 -23.21 16.09 7.55
CA ASP A 258 -22.93 17.12 6.53
C ASP A 258 -21.57 16.88 5.90
N ALA A 259 -21.50 16.84 4.57
CA ALA A 259 -20.27 16.60 3.82
C ALA A 259 -20.37 17.20 2.41
N GLU A 260 -19.35 17.92 2.00
CA GLU A 260 -19.21 18.44 0.64
C GLU A 260 -18.11 17.74 -0.18
N ASN A 261 -17.22 17.02 0.50
CA ASN A 261 -16.12 16.28 -0.10
C ASN A 261 -16.10 14.86 0.45
N VAL A 262 -16.39 13.89 -0.40
CA VAL A 262 -16.49 12.47 -0.02
C VAL A 262 -15.63 11.63 -0.95
N ILE A 263 -14.86 10.72 -0.36
CA ILE A 263 -14.10 9.68 -1.08
C ILE A 263 -14.81 8.35 -0.85
N LEU A 264 -15.32 7.75 -1.93
CA LEU A 264 -15.90 6.41 -1.92
C LEU A 264 -14.79 5.37 -2.08
N ALA A 265 -14.47 4.65 -1.00
CA ALA A 265 -13.46 3.60 -0.96
C ALA A 265 -14.04 2.26 -0.48
N VAL A 266 -15.26 1.96 -0.85
CA VAL A 266 -16.13 0.90 -0.32
C VAL A 266 -15.82 -0.51 -0.83
N GLY A 267 -14.89 -0.64 -1.79
CA GLY A 267 -14.56 -1.92 -2.41
C GLY A 267 -15.66 -2.43 -3.34
N HIS A 268 -15.42 -3.58 -3.96
CA HIS A 268 -16.32 -4.13 -4.99
C HIS A 268 -17.55 -4.86 -4.43
N SER A 269 -17.57 -5.14 -3.14
CA SER A 269 -18.63 -5.96 -2.51
C SER A 269 -19.79 -5.14 -1.93
N ALA A 270 -19.70 -3.80 -1.88
CA ALA A 270 -20.73 -2.90 -1.35
C ALA A 270 -21.89 -2.70 -2.35
N ARG A 271 -22.56 -3.79 -2.72
CA ARG A 271 -23.56 -3.82 -3.81
C ARG A 271 -24.76 -2.96 -3.51
N ASP A 272 -25.25 -2.98 -2.27
CA ASP A 272 -26.36 -2.16 -1.79
C ASP A 272 -26.10 -0.66 -1.96
N LEU A 273 -24.88 -0.20 -1.68
CA LEU A 273 -24.52 1.20 -1.91
C LEU A 273 -24.44 1.51 -3.42
N PHE A 274 -23.91 0.60 -4.24
CA PHE A 274 -23.90 0.79 -5.69
C PHE A 274 -25.31 0.87 -6.27
N ASP A 275 -26.24 0.03 -5.79
CA ASP A 275 -27.66 0.10 -6.19
C ASP A 275 -28.28 1.45 -5.82
N HIS A 276 -27.99 1.98 -4.63
CA HIS A 276 -28.45 3.31 -4.21
C HIS A 276 -27.86 4.42 -5.08
N LEU A 277 -26.55 4.39 -5.38
CA LEU A 277 -25.93 5.37 -6.26
C LEU A 277 -26.54 5.35 -7.67
N HIS A 278 -26.85 4.16 -8.17
CA HIS A 278 -27.53 4.01 -9.47
C HIS A 278 -28.96 4.59 -9.43
N GLN A 279 -29.72 4.31 -8.37
CA GLN A 279 -31.08 4.88 -8.19
C GLN A 279 -31.06 6.42 -8.06
N GLN A 280 -29.99 6.97 -7.47
CA GLN A 280 -29.76 8.42 -7.37
C GLN A 280 -29.23 9.04 -8.69
N GLN A 281 -29.13 8.24 -9.76
CA GLN A 281 -28.65 8.70 -11.07
C GLN A 281 -27.21 9.20 -11.06
N VAL A 282 -26.38 8.75 -10.12
CA VAL A 282 -24.93 8.97 -10.20
C VAL A 282 -24.42 8.25 -11.43
N LEU A 283 -23.66 8.95 -12.27
CA LEU A 283 -23.13 8.36 -13.51
C LEU A 283 -22.25 7.15 -13.22
N MET A 284 -22.64 5.99 -13.74
CA MET A 284 -21.93 4.73 -13.60
C MET A 284 -21.80 4.05 -14.96
N GLU A 285 -20.62 3.49 -15.22
CA GLU A 285 -20.35 2.76 -16.46
C GLU A 285 -19.95 1.32 -16.14
N PRO A 286 -20.45 0.31 -16.91
CA PRO A 286 -20.02 -1.06 -16.74
C PRO A 286 -18.56 -1.21 -17.15
N LYS A 287 -17.78 -1.90 -16.33
CA LYS A 287 -16.35 -2.14 -16.57
C LYS A 287 -16.08 -3.63 -16.65
N ALA A 288 -15.39 -4.07 -17.70
CA ALA A 288 -14.93 -5.45 -17.81
C ALA A 288 -13.98 -5.82 -16.67
N PHE A 289 -14.13 -7.01 -16.13
CA PHE A 289 -13.27 -7.56 -15.09
C PHE A 289 -12.98 -9.05 -15.34
N ALA A 290 -11.91 -9.57 -14.74
CA ALA A 290 -11.56 -10.97 -14.86
C ALA A 290 -12.42 -11.81 -13.92
N VAL A 291 -13.03 -12.89 -14.45
CA VAL A 291 -13.81 -13.86 -13.68
C VAL A 291 -13.10 -15.20 -13.72
N GLY A 292 -13.08 -15.89 -12.60
CA GLY A 292 -12.51 -17.22 -12.49
C GLY A 292 -13.18 -18.02 -11.37
N LEU A 293 -12.99 -19.33 -11.42
CA LEU A 293 -13.45 -20.25 -10.39
C LEU A 293 -12.26 -20.79 -9.62
N ARG A 294 -12.45 -20.98 -8.31
CA ARG A 294 -11.51 -21.72 -7.49
C ARG A 294 -11.98 -23.17 -7.41
N VAL A 295 -11.11 -24.10 -7.83
CA VAL A 295 -11.38 -25.53 -7.76
C VAL A 295 -10.57 -26.11 -6.60
N GLN A 296 -11.22 -26.91 -5.78
CA GLN A 296 -10.58 -27.70 -4.72
C GLN A 296 -10.74 -29.18 -5.04
N HIS A 297 -9.69 -29.95 -4.79
CA HIS A 297 -9.70 -31.40 -4.95
C HIS A 297 -8.74 -32.03 -3.93
N PRO A 298 -8.92 -33.31 -3.55
CA PRO A 298 -7.99 -34.02 -2.71
C PRO A 298 -6.59 -34.09 -3.31
N GLN A 299 -5.55 -33.90 -2.51
CA GLN A 299 -4.16 -33.93 -2.97
C GLN A 299 -3.79 -35.24 -3.69
N LYS A 300 -4.44 -36.36 -3.31
CA LYS A 300 -4.23 -37.67 -3.93
C LYS A 300 -4.67 -37.75 -5.41
N MET A 301 -5.38 -36.74 -5.91
CA MET A 301 -5.81 -36.67 -7.32
C MET A 301 -4.76 -36.03 -8.24
N MET A 302 -3.68 -35.48 -7.67
CA MET A 302 -2.52 -34.94 -8.38
C MET A 302 -1.30 -35.81 -8.14
#